data_08447a06c43b73aeed7e11f731c57722
#
_entry.id   08447a06c43b73aeed7e11f731c57722
#
_cell.length_a   1.000
_cell.length_b   1.000
_cell.length_c   1.000
_cell.angle_alpha   90.00
_cell.angle_beta   90.00
_cell.angle_gamma   90.00
#
_symmetry.space_group_name_H-M   'P 1'
#
loop_
_entity.id
_entity.type
_entity.pdbx_description
1 polymer ?
#
loop_
_entity_poly.entity_id
_entity_poly.type
_entity_poly.pdbx_seq_one_letter_code
_entity_poly.pdbx_strand_id
1 'polypeptide(L)'
;MELQESTQIQLITDIKDKIKAAQYRALLNVNEQLIRLYWDIGNDLNKNTAYGNKFIDTLAQEIKLAFPEAKGYSARNLRYMKRFAREITDQNFLQTVSAKLPWSHNLVLIEKLKTMESRYWYGVKAIENGWSVAVLEHQIATGLIDREQGEKLQNFEKLLPEVQSELAIQTMKDPYIFDFVEFDEKMKERQIEDELVKNITNFLLEMGKGFAYMGHQYPLTLGKDEFALDILFYNTVLHCYVVVDLKTKKFIPEYAGKMNFYLSLVDEKLKTEIDNPSIGLILCRDKNRTVAEFALKDMVKPIGVSEYRFTQELPDEIREAFPEAEKWAEHIAIETADVTGRNEN
;
A
#
# COMPACT_ATOMS: atom_id res chain seq x y z
N MET A 1 46.75 -8.10 7.18
CA MET A 1 45.83 -8.61 8.20
C MET A 1 44.43 -8.02 7.99
N GLU A 2 44.25 -6.71 7.94
CA GLU A 2 42.95 -6.05 7.70
C GLU A 2 42.24 -6.44 6.39
N LEU A 3 42.94 -6.62 5.28
CA LEU A 3 42.37 -7.05 4.00
C LEU A 3 41.82 -8.49 4.02
N GLN A 4 42.40 -9.37 4.79
CA GLN A 4 41.94 -10.76 4.95
C GLN A 4 40.68 -10.81 5.85
N GLU A 5 40.61 -9.98 6.88
CA GLU A 5 39.49 -9.88 7.77
C GLU A 5 38.25 -9.31 7.06
N SER A 6 38.42 -8.26 6.23
CA SER A 6 37.35 -7.70 5.37
C SER A 6 36.81 -8.74 4.39
N THR A 7 37.64 -9.55 3.76
CA THR A 7 37.26 -10.62 2.84
C THR A 7 36.48 -11.75 3.55
N GLN A 8 36.88 -12.09 4.77
CA GLN A 8 36.13 -13.07 5.58
C GLN A 8 34.75 -12.57 6.02
N ILE A 9 34.64 -11.30 6.44
CA ILE A 9 33.36 -10.68 6.80
C ILE A 9 32.42 -10.67 5.60
N GLN A 10 32.93 -10.30 4.42
CA GLN A 10 32.14 -10.29 3.19
C GLN A 10 31.65 -11.71 2.84
N LEU A 11 32.50 -12.72 2.90
CA LEU A 11 32.14 -14.12 2.63
C LEU A 11 31.06 -14.62 3.62
N ILE A 12 31.19 -14.28 4.90
CA ILE A 12 30.19 -14.63 5.91
C ILE A 12 28.83 -13.98 5.59
N THR A 13 28.82 -12.72 5.19
CA THR A 13 27.61 -11.99 4.79
C THR A 13 26.98 -12.64 3.56
N ASP A 14 27.75 -12.91 2.52
CA ASP A 14 27.30 -13.58 1.29
C ASP A 14 26.68 -14.96 1.55
N ILE A 15 27.28 -15.73 2.46
CA ILE A 15 26.75 -17.05 2.86
C ILE A 15 25.43 -16.88 3.62
N LYS A 16 25.35 -15.95 4.57
CA LYS A 16 24.08 -15.65 5.29
C LYS A 16 22.96 -15.25 4.35
N ASP A 17 23.26 -14.41 3.36
CA ASP A 17 22.27 -13.97 2.39
C ASP A 17 21.83 -15.11 1.45
N LYS A 18 22.74 -16.01 1.05
CA LYS A 18 22.39 -17.23 0.32
C LYS A 18 21.48 -18.15 1.12
N ILE A 19 21.73 -18.32 2.43
CA ILE A 19 20.90 -19.14 3.31
C ILE A 19 19.50 -18.51 3.44
N LYS A 20 19.41 -17.20 3.72
CA LYS A 20 18.13 -16.48 3.80
C LYS A 20 17.33 -16.59 2.50
N ALA A 21 18.00 -16.38 1.36
CA ALA A 21 17.36 -16.50 0.05
C ALA A 21 16.86 -17.92 -0.24
N ALA A 22 17.60 -18.95 0.21
CA ALA A 22 17.17 -20.33 0.06
C ALA A 22 15.97 -20.66 0.96
N GLN A 23 15.98 -20.22 2.22
CA GLN A 23 14.86 -20.36 3.15
C GLN A 23 13.61 -19.65 2.64
N TYR A 24 13.74 -18.42 2.14
CA TYR A 24 12.63 -17.66 1.56
C TYR A 24 12.02 -18.38 0.35
N ARG A 25 12.86 -18.90 -0.58
CA ARG A 25 12.38 -19.68 -1.73
C ARG A 25 11.65 -20.96 -1.30
N ALA A 26 12.14 -21.65 -0.28
CA ALA A 26 11.48 -22.83 0.25
C ALA A 26 10.09 -22.52 0.81
N LEU A 27 9.94 -21.42 1.56
CA LEU A 27 8.65 -20.96 2.08
C LEU A 27 7.68 -20.59 0.95
N LEU A 28 8.13 -19.89 -0.09
CA LEU A 28 7.32 -19.56 -1.26
C LEU A 28 6.83 -20.83 -1.98
N ASN A 29 7.70 -21.83 -2.17
CA ASN A 29 7.33 -23.10 -2.80
C ASN A 29 6.27 -23.85 -1.98
N VAL A 30 6.38 -23.85 -0.65
CA VAL A 30 5.37 -24.48 0.24
C VAL A 30 4.02 -23.78 0.09
N ASN A 31 4.01 -22.45 0.10
CA ASN A 31 2.78 -21.67 -0.08
C ASN A 31 2.14 -21.94 -1.46
N GLU A 32 2.94 -21.95 -2.52
CA GLU A 32 2.46 -22.26 -3.87
C GLU A 32 1.79 -23.63 -3.94
N GLN A 33 2.43 -24.66 -3.39
CA GLN A 33 1.87 -26.02 -3.36
C GLN A 33 0.57 -26.07 -2.55
N LEU A 34 0.50 -25.35 -1.44
CA LEU A 34 -0.70 -25.28 -0.60
C LEU A 34 -1.87 -24.60 -1.35
N ILE A 35 -1.63 -23.47 -2.01
CA ILE A 35 -2.67 -22.76 -2.76
C ILE A 35 -3.15 -23.60 -3.93
N ARG A 36 -2.25 -24.29 -4.65
CA ARG A 36 -2.62 -25.23 -5.71
C ARG A 36 -3.47 -26.38 -5.17
N LEU A 37 -3.07 -26.99 -4.07
CA LEU A 37 -3.86 -28.04 -3.41
C LEU A 37 -5.27 -27.56 -3.04
N TYR A 38 -5.38 -26.37 -2.47
CA TYR A 38 -6.69 -25.79 -2.12
C TYR A 38 -7.57 -25.54 -3.34
N TRP A 39 -6.95 -25.11 -4.44
CA TRP A 39 -7.66 -24.93 -5.71
C TRP A 39 -8.11 -26.27 -6.31
N ASP A 40 -7.27 -27.31 -6.28
CA ASP A 40 -7.60 -28.66 -6.76
C ASP A 40 -8.74 -29.28 -5.96
N ILE A 41 -8.65 -29.23 -4.61
CA ILE A 41 -9.74 -29.68 -3.72
C ILE A 41 -11.03 -28.92 -4.04
N GLY A 42 -10.94 -27.61 -4.21
CA GLY A 42 -12.08 -26.77 -4.57
C GLY A 42 -12.73 -27.17 -5.90
N ASN A 43 -11.92 -27.49 -6.91
CA ASN A 43 -12.42 -28.00 -8.21
C ASN A 43 -13.11 -29.34 -8.08
N ASP A 44 -12.55 -30.27 -7.31
CA ASP A 44 -13.17 -31.58 -7.11
C ASP A 44 -14.51 -31.45 -6.36
N LEU A 45 -14.59 -30.55 -5.38
CA LEU A 45 -15.85 -30.22 -4.72
C LEU A 45 -16.88 -29.53 -5.64
N ASN A 46 -16.41 -28.80 -6.67
CA ASN A 46 -17.30 -28.19 -7.67
C ASN A 46 -17.81 -29.19 -8.70
N LYS A 47 -16.99 -30.14 -9.14
CA LYS A 47 -17.39 -31.21 -10.09
C LYS A 47 -18.47 -32.09 -9.50
N ASN A 48 -18.45 -32.32 -8.20
CA ASN A 48 -19.34 -33.24 -7.50
C ASN A 48 -20.51 -32.52 -6.80
N THR A 49 -21.29 -31.76 -7.56
CA THR A 49 -22.41 -30.93 -7.05
C THR A 49 -23.58 -31.75 -6.45
N ALA A 50 -23.65 -33.04 -6.71
CA ALA A 50 -24.66 -33.95 -6.14
C ALA A 50 -24.57 -34.09 -4.61
N TYR A 51 -23.39 -33.76 -4.03
CA TYR A 51 -23.17 -33.84 -2.60
C TYR A 51 -23.46 -32.49 -1.95
N GLY A 52 -24.56 -32.39 -1.18
CA GLY A 52 -24.94 -31.18 -0.44
C GLY A 52 -23.96 -30.79 0.67
N ASN A 53 -24.31 -29.74 1.43
CA ASN A 53 -23.45 -29.19 2.51
C ASN A 53 -23.06 -30.25 3.56
N LYS A 54 -23.88 -31.26 3.83
CA LYS A 54 -23.57 -32.35 4.74
C LYS A 54 -22.34 -33.16 4.34
N PHE A 55 -22.06 -33.31 3.03
CA PHE A 55 -20.87 -33.98 2.55
C PHE A 55 -19.59 -33.26 2.95
N ILE A 56 -19.58 -31.92 2.85
CA ILE A 56 -18.40 -31.13 3.24
C ILE A 56 -18.11 -31.25 4.73
N ASP A 57 -19.14 -31.33 5.56
CA ASP A 57 -18.97 -31.50 7.01
C ASP A 57 -18.43 -32.91 7.33
N THR A 58 -18.93 -33.95 6.67
CA THR A 58 -18.40 -35.32 6.77
C THR A 58 -16.96 -35.38 6.26
N LEU A 59 -16.65 -34.80 5.09
CA LEU A 59 -15.30 -34.76 4.55
C LEU A 59 -14.30 -34.09 5.50
N ALA A 60 -14.69 -32.99 6.13
CA ALA A 60 -13.85 -32.33 7.13
C ALA A 60 -13.53 -33.22 8.34
N GLN A 61 -14.51 -34.04 8.79
CA GLN A 61 -14.30 -35.01 9.87
C GLN A 61 -13.38 -36.15 9.44
N GLU A 62 -13.57 -36.71 8.25
CA GLU A 62 -12.72 -37.79 7.71
C GLU A 62 -11.26 -37.30 7.51
N ILE A 63 -11.07 -36.07 6.99
CA ILE A 63 -9.73 -35.49 6.86
C ILE A 63 -9.07 -35.32 8.25
N LYS A 64 -9.82 -34.85 9.24
CA LYS A 64 -9.30 -34.69 10.60
C LYS A 64 -8.92 -36.02 11.25
N LEU A 65 -9.65 -37.09 10.96
CA LEU A 65 -9.33 -38.44 11.45
C LEU A 65 -8.09 -39.02 10.75
N ALA A 66 -8.00 -38.83 9.43
CA ALA A 66 -6.86 -39.35 8.64
C ALA A 66 -5.57 -38.55 8.83
N PHE A 67 -5.70 -37.24 9.11
CA PHE A 67 -4.58 -36.31 9.23
C PHE A 67 -4.78 -35.38 10.46
N PRO A 68 -4.65 -35.91 11.70
CA PRO A 68 -4.95 -35.17 12.94
C PRO A 68 -4.16 -33.86 13.09
N GLU A 69 -2.91 -33.85 12.59
CA GLU A 69 -1.97 -32.69 12.67
C GLU A 69 -2.18 -31.68 11.55
N ALA A 70 -2.94 -32.03 10.50
CA ALA A 70 -3.14 -31.15 9.37
C ALA A 70 -4.14 -30.03 9.71
N LYS A 71 -3.70 -28.80 9.60
CA LYS A 71 -4.53 -27.59 9.77
C LYS A 71 -5.08 -27.11 8.43
N GLY A 72 -6.17 -26.33 8.49
CA GLY A 72 -6.71 -25.68 7.28
C GLY A 72 -7.78 -26.46 6.52
N TYR A 73 -8.28 -27.60 7.05
CA TYR A 73 -9.29 -28.43 6.40
C TYR A 73 -10.63 -28.46 7.15
N SER A 74 -10.98 -27.40 7.86
CA SER A 74 -12.30 -27.24 8.47
C SER A 74 -13.39 -27.17 7.40
N ALA A 75 -14.62 -27.53 7.72
CA ALA A 75 -15.76 -27.45 6.80
C ALA A 75 -15.93 -26.02 6.23
N ARG A 76 -15.67 -24.99 7.04
CA ARG A 76 -15.67 -23.59 6.59
C ARG A 76 -14.60 -23.37 5.51
N ASN A 77 -13.38 -23.83 5.76
CA ASN A 77 -12.27 -23.63 4.81
C ASN A 77 -12.46 -24.44 3.52
N LEU A 78 -13.00 -25.66 3.59
CA LEU A 78 -13.38 -26.44 2.41
C LEU A 78 -14.43 -25.71 1.54
N ARG A 79 -15.38 -25.00 2.17
CA ARG A 79 -16.33 -24.15 1.43
C ARG A 79 -15.63 -22.97 0.78
N TYR A 80 -14.62 -22.37 1.42
CA TYR A 80 -13.78 -21.34 0.82
C TYR A 80 -12.93 -21.87 -0.33
N MET A 81 -12.35 -23.05 -0.23
CA MET A 81 -11.64 -23.70 -1.35
C MET A 81 -12.56 -23.92 -2.54
N LYS A 82 -13.79 -24.41 -2.28
CA LYS A 82 -14.82 -24.58 -3.32
C LYS A 82 -15.16 -23.25 -4.01
N ARG A 83 -15.35 -22.17 -3.24
CA ARG A 83 -15.58 -20.83 -3.77
C ARG A 83 -14.37 -20.31 -4.54
N PHE A 84 -13.16 -20.44 -3.99
CA PHE A 84 -11.92 -20.02 -4.61
C PHE A 84 -11.72 -20.64 -5.98
N ALA A 85 -11.87 -21.96 -6.12
CA ALA A 85 -11.73 -22.65 -7.40
C ALA A 85 -12.81 -22.25 -8.43
N ARG A 86 -14.01 -21.89 -7.96
CA ARG A 86 -15.08 -21.37 -8.83
C ARG A 86 -14.79 -19.96 -9.32
N GLU A 87 -14.24 -19.10 -8.46
CA GLU A 87 -14.01 -17.70 -8.74
C GLU A 87 -12.67 -17.45 -9.47
N ILE A 88 -11.67 -18.31 -9.25
CA ILE A 88 -10.35 -18.22 -9.88
C ILE A 88 -10.24 -19.28 -10.96
N THR A 89 -10.70 -18.94 -12.14
CA THR A 89 -10.65 -19.79 -13.33
C THR A 89 -9.43 -19.54 -14.22
N ASP A 90 -8.77 -18.39 -14.05
CA ASP A 90 -7.58 -18.03 -14.79
C ASP A 90 -6.33 -18.69 -14.17
N GLN A 91 -5.75 -19.64 -14.92
CA GLN A 91 -4.55 -20.36 -14.53
C GLN A 91 -3.31 -19.45 -14.41
N ASN A 92 -3.21 -18.39 -15.22
CA ASN A 92 -2.12 -17.44 -15.12
C ASN A 92 -2.21 -16.66 -13.81
N PHE A 93 -3.40 -16.19 -13.43
CA PHE A 93 -3.62 -15.55 -12.14
C PHE A 93 -3.27 -16.48 -10.97
N LEU A 94 -3.71 -17.75 -11.03
CA LEU A 94 -3.42 -18.74 -10.00
C LEU A 94 -1.90 -18.90 -9.80
N GLN A 95 -1.13 -19.00 -10.88
CA GLN A 95 0.31 -19.25 -10.84
C GLN A 95 1.13 -18.00 -10.50
N THR A 96 0.74 -16.84 -11.00
CA THR A 96 1.55 -15.62 -10.92
C THR A 96 1.23 -14.74 -9.72
N VAL A 97 -0.02 -14.76 -9.26
CA VAL A 97 -0.52 -13.90 -8.16
C VAL A 97 -0.93 -14.74 -6.96
N SER A 98 -1.98 -15.57 -7.10
CA SER A 98 -2.54 -16.33 -5.96
C SER A 98 -1.50 -17.20 -5.26
N ALA A 99 -0.66 -17.90 -6.01
CA ALA A 99 0.38 -18.78 -5.46
C ALA A 99 1.46 -18.04 -4.65
N LYS A 100 1.65 -16.75 -4.90
CA LYS A 100 2.61 -15.90 -4.17
C LYS A 100 2.01 -15.22 -2.94
N LEU A 101 0.70 -15.22 -2.81
CA LEU A 101 -0.03 -14.62 -1.69
C LEU A 101 -0.40 -15.69 -0.65
N PRO A 102 -0.39 -15.37 0.64
CA PRO A 102 -0.97 -16.21 1.68
C PRO A 102 -2.45 -16.52 1.40
N TRP A 103 -2.97 -17.61 1.99
CA TRP A 103 -4.36 -18.00 1.81
C TRP A 103 -5.36 -16.92 2.24
N SER A 104 -5.10 -16.24 3.36
CA SER A 104 -5.92 -15.14 3.87
C SER A 104 -6.08 -13.99 2.87
N HIS A 105 -5.01 -13.62 2.15
CA HIS A 105 -5.10 -12.61 1.09
C HIS A 105 -5.97 -13.08 -0.08
N ASN A 106 -5.82 -14.33 -0.49
CA ASN A 106 -6.65 -14.90 -1.55
C ASN A 106 -8.14 -14.88 -1.18
N LEU A 107 -8.47 -15.13 0.09
CA LEU A 107 -9.85 -15.01 0.58
C LEU A 107 -10.38 -13.59 0.46
N VAL A 108 -9.62 -12.59 0.89
CA VAL A 108 -10.00 -11.18 0.76
C VAL A 108 -10.24 -10.80 -0.70
N LEU A 109 -9.36 -11.20 -1.61
CA LEU A 109 -9.52 -10.92 -3.04
C LEU A 109 -10.82 -11.48 -3.61
N ILE A 110 -11.22 -12.72 -3.25
CA ILE A 110 -12.46 -13.31 -3.74
C ILE A 110 -13.71 -12.82 -3.01
N GLU A 111 -13.58 -12.36 -1.77
CA GLU A 111 -14.71 -11.85 -0.99
C GLU A 111 -15.07 -10.42 -1.34
N LYS A 112 -14.09 -9.57 -1.47
CA LYS A 112 -14.27 -8.11 -1.63
C LYS A 112 -14.32 -7.66 -3.09
N LEU A 113 -13.71 -8.41 -4.01
CA LEU A 113 -13.58 -7.99 -5.41
C LEU A 113 -14.40 -8.90 -6.35
N LYS A 114 -15.09 -8.28 -7.30
CA LYS A 114 -16.00 -8.97 -8.22
C LYS A 114 -15.34 -9.39 -9.55
N THR A 115 -14.34 -8.63 -10.02
CA THR A 115 -13.73 -8.82 -11.33
C THR A 115 -12.33 -9.42 -11.22
N MET A 116 -11.91 -10.20 -12.20
CA MET A 116 -10.54 -10.74 -12.25
C MET A 116 -9.50 -9.64 -12.40
N GLU A 117 -9.83 -8.57 -13.13
CA GLU A 117 -8.95 -7.42 -13.32
C GLU A 117 -8.60 -6.75 -11.99
N SER A 118 -9.61 -6.44 -11.16
CA SER A 118 -9.38 -5.87 -9.84
C SER A 118 -8.63 -6.83 -8.92
N ARG A 119 -8.94 -8.14 -8.95
CA ARG A 119 -8.20 -9.15 -8.17
C ARG A 119 -6.74 -9.21 -8.57
N TYR A 120 -6.47 -9.15 -9.88
CA TYR A 120 -5.11 -9.14 -10.41
C TYR A 120 -4.36 -7.90 -9.93
N TRP A 121 -4.96 -6.73 -10.11
CA TRP A 121 -4.35 -5.45 -9.74
C TRP A 121 -4.01 -5.38 -8.24
N TYR A 122 -4.99 -5.65 -7.36
CA TYR A 122 -4.77 -5.64 -5.92
C TYR A 122 -3.83 -6.74 -5.45
N GLY A 123 -3.88 -7.91 -6.05
CA GLY A 123 -2.98 -9.02 -5.76
C GLY A 123 -1.52 -8.69 -6.08
N VAL A 124 -1.25 -8.11 -7.25
CA VAL A 124 0.09 -7.63 -7.63
C VAL A 124 0.57 -6.54 -6.67
N LYS A 125 -0.27 -5.55 -6.36
CA LYS A 125 0.06 -4.49 -5.40
C LYS A 125 0.37 -5.04 -4.01
N ALA A 126 -0.39 -6.03 -3.54
CA ALA A 126 -0.13 -6.68 -2.26
C ALA A 126 1.23 -7.39 -2.22
N ILE A 127 1.63 -8.05 -3.31
CA ILE A 127 2.95 -8.69 -3.44
C ILE A 127 4.06 -7.64 -3.47
N GLU A 128 3.93 -6.62 -4.32
CA GLU A 128 4.95 -5.60 -4.53
C GLU A 128 5.23 -4.76 -3.29
N ASN A 129 4.20 -4.50 -2.49
CA ASN A 129 4.30 -3.65 -1.31
C ASN A 129 4.35 -4.44 0.01
N GLY A 130 4.25 -5.77 -0.04
CA GLY A 130 4.27 -6.61 1.17
C GLY A 130 3.09 -6.32 2.11
N TRP A 131 1.89 -6.05 1.58
CA TRP A 131 0.74 -5.71 2.41
C TRP A 131 0.32 -6.87 3.31
N SER A 132 -0.03 -6.56 4.55
CA SER A 132 -0.79 -7.46 5.40
C SER A 132 -2.24 -7.56 4.90
N VAL A 133 -3.00 -8.56 5.39
CA VAL A 133 -4.45 -8.69 5.09
C VAL A 133 -5.19 -7.40 5.40
N ALA A 134 -4.91 -6.82 6.55
CA ALA A 134 -5.52 -5.59 7.01
C ALA A 134 -5.27 -4.41 6.06
N VAL A 135 -4.03 -4.24 5.61
CA VAL A 135 -3.67 -3.19 4.62
C VAL A 135 -4.37 -3.46 3.29
N LEU A 136 -4.40 -4.72 2.83
CA LEU A 136 -5.11 -5.08 1.59
C LEU A 136 -6.61 -4.75 1.67
N GLU A 137 -7.28 -5.13 2.76
CA GLU A 137 -8.69 -4.80 2.98
C GLU A 137 -8.95 -3.30 3.00
N HIS A 138 -8.09 -2.54 3.69
CA HIS A 138 -8.15 -1.08 3.73
C HIS A 138 -8.00 -0.48 2.33
N GLN A 139 -7.00 -0.88 1.55
CA GLN A 139 -6.78 -0.36 0.21
C GLN A 139 -7.94 -0.69 -0.76
N ILE A 140 -8.55 -1.86 -0.60
CA ILE A 140 -9.76 -2.22 -1.36
C ILE A 140 -10.93 -1.34 -0.94
N ALA A 141 -11.17 -1.18 0.36
CA ALA A 141 -12.27 -0.38 0.89
C ALA A 141 -12.18 1.10 0.48
N THR A 142 -10.97 1.64 0.42
CA THR A 142 -10.73 3.04 -0.01
C THR A 142 -10.68 3.21 -1.54
N GLY A 143 -10.89 2.15 -2.33
CA GLY A 143 -10.90 2.24 -3.78
C GLY A 143 -9.55 2.67 -4.37
N LEU A 144 -8.43 2.12 -3.88
CA LEU A 144 -7.10 2.52 -4.31
C LEU A 144 -6.89 2.44 -5.83
N ILE A 145 -7.48 1.43 -6.50
CA ILE A 145 -7.38 1.29 -7.96
C ILE A 145 -7.88 2.53 -8.69
N ASP A 146 -9.03 3.07 -8.28
CA ASP A 146 -9.61 4.26 -8.90
C ASP A 146 -8.78 5.52 -8.57
N ARG A 147 -8.26 5.59 -7.35
CA ARG A 147 -7.42 6.72 -6.90
C ARG A 147 -6.04 6.75 -7.56
N GLU A 148 -5.47 5.60 -7.92
CA GLU A 148 -4.19 5.52 -8.64
C GLU A 148 -4.36 5.61 -10.16
N GLN A 149 -5.43 5.08 -10.73
CA GLN A 149 -5.65 5.07 -12.18
C GLN A 149 -6.40 6.32 -12.70
N GLY A 150 -7.02 7.11 -11.80
CA GLY A 150 -7.68 8.35 -12.16
C GLY A 150 -6.73 9.41 -12.76
N GLU A 151 -7.30 10.34 -13.52
CA GLU A 151 -6.53 11.47 -14.06
C GLU A 151 -5.91 12.31 -12.95
N LYS A 152 -4.61 12.58 -13.08
CA LYS A 152 -3.82 13.37 -12.12
C LYS A 152 -3.66 14.79 -12.61
N LEU A 153 -3.80 15.74 -11.72
CA LEU A 153 -3.59 17.13 -12.00
C LEU A 153 -2.14 17.49 -11.64
N GLN A 154 -1.30 17.62 -12.67
CA GLN A 154 0.15 17.79 -12.49
C GLN A 154 0.80 18.38 -13.77
N ASN A 155 2.04 18.82 -13.65
CA ASN A 155 2.86 19.31 -14.77
C ASN A 155 4.16 18.50 -14.95
N PHE A 156 4.23 17.27 -14.40
CA PHE A 156 5.44 16.44 -14.38
C PHE A 156 5.94 16.09 -15.77
N GLU A 157 5.04 15.75 -16.71
CA GLU A 157 5.37 15.37 -18.10
C GLU A 157 6.17 16.44 -18.85
N LYS A 158 6.01 17.71 -18.44
CA LYS A 158 6.71 18.84 -19.07
C LYS A 158 8.08 19.12 -18.45
N LEU A 159 8.29 18.73 -17.20
CA LEU A 159 9.40 19.21 -16.37
C LEU A 159 10.32 18.11 -15.88
N LEU A 160 9.89 16.85 -15.92
CA LEU A 160 10.68 15.70 -15.52
C LEU A 160 11.06 14.85 -16.74
N PRO A 161 12.18 14.10 -16.68
CA PRO A 161 12.47 13.04 -17.65
C PRO A 161 11.31 12.02 -17.70
N GLU A 162 11.05 11.45 -18.87
CA GLU A 162 9.90 10.57 -19.13
C GLU A 162 9.70 9.49 -18.07
N VAL A 163 10.73 8.69 -17.77
CA VAL A 163 10.66 7.62 -16.77
C VAL A 163 10.35 8.15 -15.37
N GLN A 164 10.94 9.28 -14.99
CA GLN A 164 10.69 9.89 -13.67
C GLN A 164 9.27 10.48 -13.61
N SER A 165 8.80 11.08 -14.69
CA SER A 165 7.44 11.61 -14.81
C SER A 165 6.40 10.52 -14.65
N GLU A 166 6.54 9.40 -15.36
CA GLU A 166 5.65 8.25 -15.26
C GLU A 166 5.61 7.71 -13.83
N LEU A 167 6.78 7.49 -13.20
CA LEU A 167 6.87 7.03 -11.82
C LEU A 167 6.23 8.02 -10.84
N ALA A 168 6.46 9.32 -11.00
CA ALA A 168 5.88 10.36 -10.16
C ALA A 168 4.34 10.37 -10.27
N ILE A 169 3.79 10.25 -11.48
CA ILE A 169 2.35 10.17 -11.71
C ILE A 169 1.77 8.90 -11.06
N GLN A 170 2.44 7.76 -11.19
CA GLN A 170 1.99 6.50 -10.58
C GLN A 170 2.00 6.54 -9.04
N THR A 171 2.86 7.35 -8.42
CA THR A 171 2.90 7.49 -6.96
C THR A 171 1.86 8.46 -6.41
N MET A 172 1.27 9.31 -7.25
CA MET A 172 0.20 10.22 -6.83
C MET A 172 -1.13 9.49 -6.66
N LYS A 173 -1.90 9.91 -5.67
CA LYS A 173 -3.30 9.54 -5.46
C LYS A 173 -4.19 10.77 -5.56
N ASP A 174 -5.42 10.58 -5.95
CA ASP A 174 -6.41 11.65 -5.99
C ASP A 174 -7.83 11.06 -5.85
N PRO A 175 -8.46 11.21 -4.68
CA PRO A 175 -7.97 11.86 -3.45
C PRO A 175 -7.03 11.00 -2.59
N TYR A 176 -6.30 11.62 -1.66
CA TYR A 176 -5.70 10.97 -0.50
C TYR A 176 -6.75 10.74 0.58
N ILE A 177 -6.67 9.62 1.32
CA ILE A 177 -7.62 9.27 2.38
C ILE A 177 -6.89 9.25 3.74
N PHE A 178 -7.27 10.16 4.63
CA PHE A 178 -6.72 10.27 5.99
C PHE A 178 -7.74 9.73 7.02
N ASP A 179 -8.02 8.41 6.96
CA ASP A 179 -9.00 7.73 7.82
C ASP A 179 -8.54 7.57 9.27
N PHE A 180 -7.27 7.75 9.52
CA PHE A 180 -6.63 7.69 10.83
C PHE A 180 -6.58 9.05 11.55
N VAL A 181 -7.12 10.11 10.95
CA VAL A 181 -7.23 11.45 11.55
C VAL A 181 -8.67 11.69 11.98
N GLU A 182 -8.88 11.94 13.27
CA GLU A 182 -10.16 12.42 13.78
C GLU A 182 -10.37 13.87 13.34
N PHE A 183 -11.28 14.07 12.39
CA PHE A 183 -11.52 15.37 11.78
C PHE A 183 -12.54 16.20 12.58
N ASP A 184 -12.19 17.47 12.84
CA ASP A 184 -13.10 18.52 13.26
C ASP A 184 -13.03 19.66 12.22
N GLU A 185 -14.19 20.16 11.76
CA GLU A 185 -14.29 21.26 10.79
C GLU A 185 -13.52 22.54 11.20
N LYS A 186 -13.23 22.69 12.48
CA LYS A 186 -12.46 23.82 13.02
C LYS A 186 -10.95 23.61 13.01
N MET A 187 -10.47 22.42 12.63
CA MET A 187 -9.03 22.14 12.59
C MET A 187 -8.33 23.07 11.61
N LYS A 188 -7.20 23.61 12.07
CA LYS A 188 -6.27 24.39 11.24
C LYS A 188 -5.28 23.44 10.55
N GLU A 189 -4.65 23.92 9.47
CA GLU A 189 -3.61 23.17 8.71
C GLU A 189 -2.59 22.54 9.66
N ARG A 190 -2.04 23.30 10.59
CA ARG A 190 -1.06 22.83 11.58
C ARG A 190 -1.56 21.65 12.43
N GLN A 191 -2.82 21.64 12.84
CA GLN A 191 -3.38 20.57 13.65
C GLN A 191 -3.54 19.29 12.83
N ILE A 192 -3.88 19.39 11.55
CA ILE A 192 -3.93 18.24 10.64
C ILE A 192 -2.52 17.70 10.42
N GLU A 193 -1.52 18.55 10.18
CA GLU A 193 -0.12 18.13 10.07
C GLU A 193 0.35 17.37 11.31
N ASP A 194 0.08 17.90 12.51
CA ASP A 194 0.46 17.28 13.77
C ASP A 194 -0.19 15.89 13.95
N GLU A 195 -1.48 15.73 13.57
CA GLU A 195 -2.17 14.43 13.60
C GLU A 195 -1.64 13.45 12.54
N LEU A 196 -1.28 13.92 11.33
CA LEU A 196 -0.64 13.09 10.32
C LEU A 196 0.70 12.57 10.80
N VAL A 197 1.52 13.43 11.42
CA VAL A 197 2.83 13.06 11.95
C VAL A 197 2.72 12.15 13.17
N LYS A 198 1.75 12.37 14.05
CA LYS A 198 1.46 11.48 15.18
C LYS A 198 1.09 10.07 14.70
N ASN A 199 0.42 9.96 13.56
CA ASN A 199 0.04 8.72 12.90
C ASN A 199 0.96 8.40 11.70
N ILE A 200 2.25 8.66 11.82
CA ILE A 200 3.20 8.63 10.69
C ILE A 200 3.20 7.30 9.92
N THR A 201 2.99 6.17 10.59
CA THR A 201 2.93 4.87 9.94
C THR A 201 1.77 4.79 8.94
N ASN A 202 0.57 5.20 9.35
CA ASN A 202 -0.60 5.21 8.50
C ASN A 202 -0.46 6.26 7.39
N PHE A 203 0.14 7.41 7.71
CA PHE A 203 0.42 8.44 6.71
C PHE A 203 1.39 7.94 5.63
N LEU A 204 2.47 7.25 6.00
CA LEU A 204 3.40 6.64 5.04
C LEU A 204 2.74 5.54 4.21
N LEU A 205 1.84 4.74 4.79
CA LEU A 205 1.05 3.75 4.05
C LEU A 205 0.14 4.43 3.02
N GLU A 206 -0.48 5.55 3.38
CA GLU A 206 -1.28 6.32 2.43
C GLU A 206 -0.41 7.02 1.38
N MET A 207 0.76 7.55 1.72
CA MET A 207 1.69 8.13 0.73
C MET A 207 2.16 7.07 -0.28
N GLY A 208 2.41 5.84 0.17
CA GLY A 208 2.78 4.71 -0.68
C GLY A 208 4.28 4.38 -0.67
N LYS A 209 4.71 3.57 -1.65
CA LYS A 209 6.05 3.01 -1.70
C LYS A 209 7.12 4.08 -1.92
N GLY A 210 8.22 3.92 -1.20
CA GLY A 210 9.42 4.73 -1.38
C GLY A 210 9.47 6.00 -0.55
N PHE A 211 8.39 6.41 0.11
CA PHE A 211 8.39 7.61 0.92
C PHE A 211 9.11 7.39 2.27
N ALA A 212 10.11 8.23 2.54
CA ALA A 212 10.81 8.32 3.81
C ALA A 212 10.55 9.70 4.42
N TYR A 213 10.05 9.73 5.66
CA TYR A 213 9.75 10.98 6.36
C TYR A 213 11.05 11.69 6.80
N MET A 214 11.20 12.96 6.39
CA MET A 214 12.34 13.80 6.71
C MET A 214 12.03 14.82 7.82
N GLY A 215 10.78 15.26 7.93
CA GLY A 215 10.34 16.19 8.95
C GLY A 215 9.06 16.93 8.59
N HIS A 216 8.45 17.57 9.60
CA HIS A 216 7.35 18.52 9.41
C HIS A 216 7.78 19.88 9.93
N GLN A 217 7.17 20.94 9.41
CA GLN A 217 7.59 22.30 9.63
C GLN A 217 9.12 22.43 9.47
N TYR A 218 9.60 21.82 8.40
CA TYR A 218 11.02 21.66 8.15
C TYR A 218 11.64 23.03 7.85
N PRO A 219 12.59 23.52 8.69
CA PRO A 219 13.13 24.87 8.54
C PRO A 219 14.14 24.95 7.39
N LEU A 220 14.00 25.96 6.55
CA LEU A 220 14.98 26.33 5.52
C LEU A 220 15.29 27.81 5.61
N THR A 221 16.56 28.18 5.47
CA THR A 221 17.02 29.56 5.56
C THR A 221 17.52 30.07 4.19
N LEU A 222 17.06 31.25 3.78
CA LEU A 222 17.55 31.94 2.61
C LEU A 222 17.94 33.37 2.98
N GLY A 223 19.24 33.63 3.05
CA GLY A 223 19.76 34.90 3.54
C GLY A 223 19.46 35.06 5.03
N LYS A 224 18.60 36.01 5.39
CA LYS A 224 18.16 36.27 6.76
C LYS A 224 16.74 35.77 7.04
N ASP A 225 16.06 35.29 6.03
CA ASP A 225 14.67 34.86 6.14
C ASP A 225 14.58 33.34 6.38
N GLU A 226 13.69 32.95 7.28
CA GLU A 226 13.40 31.56 7.62
C GLU A 226 12.05 31.16 7.02
N PHE A 227 12.03 29.98 6.42
CA PHE A 227 10.85 29.36 5.82
C PHE A 227 10.63 28.00 6.46
N ALA A 228 9.38 27.56 6.57
CA ALA A 228 9.05 26.23 7.05
C ALA A 228 8.22 25.50 6.00
N LEU A 229 8.66 24.29 5.64
CA LEU A 229 7.90 23.38 4.80
C LEU A 229 6.92 22.61 5.67
N ASP A 230 5.66 22.50 5.29
CA ASP A 230 4.66 21.80 6.08
C ASP A 230 5.13 20.36 6.36
N ILE A 231 5.39 19.56 5.32
CA ILE A 231 5.95 18.22 5.46
C ILE A 231 6.98 17.97 4.35
N LEU A 232 8.12 17.39 4.73
CA LEU A 232 9.18 17.00 3.81
C LEU A 232 9.37 15.47 3.82
N PHE A 233 9.39 14.87 2.65
CA PHE A 233 9.77 13.49 2.41
C PHE A 233 10.97 13.40 1.47
N TYR A 234 11.65 12.26 1.51
CA TYR A 234 12.53 11.80 0.43
C TYR A 234 11.90 10.53 -0.18
N ASN A 235 11.81 10.47 -1.51
CA ASN A 235 11.31 9.28 -2.18
C ASN A 235 12.48 8.48 -2.76
N THR A 236 12.69 7.27 -2.22
CA THR A 236 13.80 6.38 -2.57
C THR A 236 13.66 5.72 -3.94
N VAL A 237 12.47 5.70 -4.53
CA VAL A 237 12.23 5.18 -5.89
C VAL A 237 12.46 6.27 -6.93
N LEU A 238 11.99 7.47 -6.64
CA LEU A 238 12.16 8.64 -7.50
C LEU A 238 13.53 9.32 -7.31
N HIS A 239 14.26 8.98 -6.26
CA HIS A 239 15.51 9.63 -5.85
C HIS A 239 15.38 11.16 -5.81
N CYS A 240 14.37 11.67 -5.13
CA CYS A 240 14.13 13.09 -4.99
C CYS A 240 13.44 13.46 -3.68
N TYR A 241 13.54 14.72 -3.29
CA TYR A 241 12.72 15.28 -2.22
C TYR A 241 11.29 15.51 -2.70
N VAL A 242 10.34 15.30 -1.79
CA VAL A 242 8.92 15.57 -2.03
C VAL A 242 8.42 16.51 -0.94
N VAL A 243 8.02 17.71 -1.33
CA VAL A 243 7.41 18.70 -0.44
C VAL A 243 5.90 18.54 -0.50
N VAL A 244 5.28 18.31 0.65
CA VAL A 244 3.81 18.26 0.79
C VAL A 244 3.36 19.51 1.51
N ASP A 245 2.44 20.27 0.91
CA ASP A 245 1.83 21.48 1.45
C ASP A 245 0.33 21.22 1.62
N LEU A 246 -0.16 21.29 2.88
CA LEU A 246 -1.54 21.02 3.25
C LEU A 246 -2.37 22.30 3.25
N LYS A 247 -3.56 22.22 2.68
CA LYS A 247 -4.50 23.34 2.64
C LYS A 247 -5.89 22.91 3.08
N THR A 248 -6.42 23.55 4.11
CA THR A 248 -7.76 23.29 4.64
C THR A 248 -8.88 23.86 3.77
N LYS A 249 -8.53 24.56 2.71
CA LYS A 249 -9.47 25.22 1.80
C LYS A 249 -9.32 24.67 0.37
N LYS A 250 -10.16 25.20 -0.50
CA LYS A 250 -10.07 25.01 -1.94
C LYS A 250 -8.74 25.53 -2.49
N PHE A 251 -8.21 24.84 -3.52
CA PHE A 251 -7.02 25.27 -4.25
C PHE A 251 -7.17 26.68 -4.82
N ILE A 252 -6.12 27.49 -4.65
CA ILE A 252 -5.95 28.80 -5.26
C ILE A 252 -4.58 28.90 -5.94
N PRO A 253 -4.41 29.71 -7.01
CA PRO A 253 -3.17 29.79 -7.78
C PRO A 253 -1.91 30.16 -6.97
N GLU A 254 -2.07 30.94 -5.90
CA GLU A 254 -1.00 31.39 -5.01
C GLU A 254 -0.27 30.20 -4.36
N TYR A 255 -0.95 29.07 -4.13
CA TYR A 255 -0.34 27.87 -3.57
C TYR A 255 0.70 27.27 -4.50
N ALA A 256 0.44 27.29 -5.83
CA ALA A 256 1.40 26.82 -6.82
C ALA A 256 2.66 27.72 -6.84
N GLY A 257 2.49 29.04 -6.74
CA GLY A 257 3.62 29.99 -6.62
C GLY A 257 4.46 29.75 -5.38
N LYS A 258 3.82 29.55 -4.20
CA LYS A 258 4.51 29.22 -2.94
C LYS A 258 5.28 27.90 -3.06
N MET A 259 4.65 26.85 -3.61
CA MET A 259 5.28 25.55 -3.83
C MET A 259 6.48 25.65 -4.78
N ASN A 260 6.35 26.38 -5.88
CA ASN A 260 7.44 26.59 -6.84
C ASN A 260 8.67 27.23 -6.18
N PHE A 261 8.46 28.20 -5.28
CA PHE A 261 9.53 28.79 -4.48
C PHE A 261 10.14 27.76 -3.51
N TYR A 262 9.34 27.00 -2.80
CA TYR A 262 9.81 25.97 -1.86
C TYR A 262 10.66 24.91 -2.54
N LEU A 263 10.23 24.42 -3.72
CA LEU A 263 11.00 23.44 -4.49
C LEU A 263 12.35 23.99 -4.97
N SER A 264 12.39 25.28 -5.32
CA SER A 264 13.64 25.93 -5.69
C SER A 264 14.60 25.99 -4.50
N LEU A 265 14.07 26.28 -3.31
CA LEU A 265 14.86 26.35 -2.09
C LEU A 265 15.34 24.96 -1.64
N VAL A 266 14.50 23.92 -1.75
CA VAL A 266 14.89 22.53 -1.47
C VAL A 266 15.97 22.05 -2.42
N ASP A 267 15.81 22.31 -3.73
CA ASP A 267 16.82 21.93 -4.73
C ASP A 267 18.16 22.59 -4.49
N GLU A 268 18.17 23.84 -3.99
CA GLU A 268 19.43 24.55 -3.70
C GLU A 268 20.07 24.12 -2.38
N LYS A 269 19.27 23.82 -1.36
CA LYS A 269 19.77 23.60 0.02
C LYS A 269 19.98 22.15 0.38
N LEU A 270 19.15 21.25 -0.15
CA LEU A 270 19.11 19.85 0.26
C LEU A 270 19.54 18.88 -0.84
N LYS A 271 19.22 19.19 -2.09
CA LYS A 271 19.47 18.31 -3.23
C LYS A 271 20.98 18.14 -3.46
N THR A 272 21.39 16.90 -3.72
CA THR A 272 22.73 16.53 -4.13
C THR A 272 22.80 16.25 -5.65
N GLU A 273 23.99 15.99 -6.17
CA GLU A 273 24.21 15.70 -7.60
C GLU A 273 23.52 14.40 -8.07
N ILE A 274 23.29 13.45 -7.15
CA ILE A 274 22.65 12.17 -7.45
C ILE A 274 21.12 12.24 -7.37
N ASP A 275 20.57 13.33 -6.86
CA ASP A 275 19.13 13.49 -6.71
C ASP A 275 18.50 14.08 -7.97
N ASN A 276 17.32 13.58 -8.30
CA ASN A 276 16.46 14.14 -9.31
C ASN A 276 15.80 15.47 -8.83
N PRO A 277 15.20 16.27 -9.70
CA PRO A 277 14.46 17.45 -9.31
C PRO A 277 13.39 17.15 -8.25
N SER A 278 13.29 17.99 -7.23
CA SER A 278 12.30 17.86 -6.16
C SER A 278 10.89 18.05 -6.70
N ILE A 279 9.93 17.33 -6.11
CA ILE A 279 8.52 17.34 -6.50
C ILE A 279 7.68 17.98 -5.41
N GLY A 280 6.71 18.82 -5.79
CA GLY A 280 5.72 19.40 -4.89
C GLY A 280 4.38 18.68 -4.99
N LEU A 281 3.73 18.46 -3.86
CA LEU A 281 2.38 17.95 -3.76
C LEU A 281 1.54 18.88 -2.90
N ILE A 282 0.56 19.54 -3.52
CA ILE A 282 -0.40 20.40 -2.83
C ILE A 282 -1.65 19.57 -2.55
N LEU A 283 -1.94 19.35 -1.27
CA LEU A 283 -3.13 18.64 -0.80
C LEU A 283 -4.18 19.65 -0.33
N CYS A 284 -5.34 19.68 -0.95
CA CYS A 284 -6.42 20.63 -0.64
C CYS A 284 -7.75 19.91 -0.44
N ARG A 285 -8.71 20.61 0.16
CA ARG A 285 -10.06 20.06 0.44
C ARG A 285 -10.94 19.96 -0.80
N ASP A 286 -10.71 20.84 -1.75
CA ASP A 286 -11.44 20.92 -3.03
C ASP A 286 -10.55 21.61 -4.07
N LYS A 287 -10.76 21.31 -5.34
CA LYS A 287 -10.06 21.96 -6.44
C LYS A 287 -10.97 22.18 -7.63
N ASN A 288 -10.79 23.29 -8.31
CA ASN A 288 -11.30 23.47 -9.66
C ASN A 288 -10.18 23.06 -10.64
N ARG A 289 -10.43 22.01 -11.41
CA ARG A 289 -9.47 21.44 -12.35
C ARG A 289 -8.90 22.50 -13.29
N THR A 290 -9.75 23.26 -13.96
CA THR A 290 -9.33 24.28 -14.93
C THR A 290 -8.44 25.35 -14.28
N VAL A 291 -8.78 25.79 -13.08
CA VAL A 291 -7.99 26.80 -12.34
C VAL A 291 -6.61 26.25 -11.99
N ALA A 292 -6.55 24.99 -11.53
CA ALA A 292 -5.30 24.38 -11.15
C ALA A 292 -4.43 24.05 -12.36
N GLU A 293 -4.99 23.53 -13.47
CA GLU A 293 -4.27 23.35 -14.74
C GLU A 293 -3.66 24.68 -15.24
N PHE A 294 -4.43 25.76 -15.13
CA PHE A 294 -3.94 27.07 -15.57
C PHE A 294 -2.82 27.60 -14.65
N ALA A 295 -2.97 27.40 -13.34
CA ALA A 295 -1.95 27.80 -12.36
C ALA A 295 -0.63 27.03 -12.53
N LEU A 296 -0.69 25.76 -12.92
CA LEU A 296 0.49 24.92 -13.15
C LEU A 296 1.17 25.14 -14.51
N LYS A 297 0.47 25.78 -15.46
CA LYS A 297 0.92 25.89 -16.86
C LYS A 297 2.31 26.52 -17.03
N ASP A 298 2.58 27.57 -16.26
CA ASP A 298 3.79 28.39 -16.37
C ASP A 298 4.74 28.17 -15.17
N MET A 299 4.48 27.17 -14.32
CA MET A 299 5.39 26.79 -13.25
C MET A 299 6.62 26.08 -13.81
N VAL A 300 7.79 26.40 -13.24
CA VAL A 300 9.09 25.84 -13.66
C VAL A 300 9.53 24.64 -12.80
N LYS A 301 8.77 24.32 -11.75
CA LYS A 301 9.02 23.18 -10.88
C LYS A 301 7.90 22.15 -11.00
N PRO A 302 8.21 20.85 -10.81
CA PRO A 302 7.24 19.77 -10.90
C PRO A 302 6.25 19.81 -9.72
N ILE A 303 4.98 20.08 -9.96
CA ILE A 303 3.94 20.22 -8.96
C ILE A 303 2.73 19.37 -9.31
N GLY A 304 2.22 18.61 -8.35
CA GLY A 304 0.95 17.92 -8.40
C GLY A 304 -0.05 18.56 -7.42
N VAL A 305 -1.33 18.51 -7.78
CA VAL A 305 -2.44 18.98 -6.93
C VAL A 305 -3.44 17.87 -6.75
N SER A 306 -3.68 17.46 -5.51
CA SER A 306 -4.65 16.42 -5.16
C SER A 306 -5.60 16.89 -4.06
N GLU A 307 -6.78 16.29 -4.03
CA GLU A 307 -7.66 16.42 -2.89
C GLU A 307 -7.24 15.46 -1.78
N TYR A 308 -7.67 15.75 -0.54
CA TYR A 308 -7.68 14.78 0.53
C TYR A 308 -9.03 14.76 1.24
N ARG A 309 -9.38 13.61 1.82
CA ARG A 309 -10.64 13.36 2.51
C ARG A 309 -10.40 12.64 3.83
N PHE A 310 -11.32 12.82 4.77
CA PHE A 310 -11.36 12.09 6.02
C PHE A 310 -12.47 11.01 5.96
N THR A 311 -12.38 9.98 6.79
CA THR A 311 -13.35 8.86 6.79
C THR A 311 -14.81 9.31 6.94
N GLN A 312 -15.04 10.31 7.78
CA GLN A 312 -16.40 10.84 8.03
C GLN A 312 -17.06 11.44 6.79
N GLU A 313 -16.28 11.73 5.76
CA GLU A 313 -16.74 12.31 4.49
C GLU A 313 -16.87 11.26 3.37
N LEU A 314 -16.52 10.03 3.66
CA LEU A 314 -16.67 8.92 2.72
C LEU A 314 -18.16 8.50 2.65
N PRO A 315 -18.66 8.03 1.50
CA PRO A 315 -19.99 7.43 1.39
C PRO A 315 -20.19 6.34 2.45
N ASP A 316 -21.43 6.20 2.96
CA ASP A 316 -21.75 5.22 4.01
C ASP A 316 -21.33 3.80 3.65
N GLU A 317 -21.48 3.39 2.39
CA GLU A 317 -21.07 2.10 1.86
C GLU A 317 -19.56 1.83 2.02
N ILE A 318 -18.75 2.88 1.90
CA ILE A 318 -17.29 2.81 2.10
C ILE A 318 -16.98 2.83 3.59
N ARG A 319 -17.62 3.71 4.35
CA ARG A 319 -17.42 3.86 5.80
C ARG A 319 -17.78 2.58 6.57
N GLU A 320 -18.86 1.89 6.19
CA GLU A 320 -19.27 0.61 6.77
C GLU A 320 -18.30 -0.55 6.44
N ALA A 321 -17.48 -0.40 5.39
CA ALA A 321 -16.46 -1.38 5.03
C ALA A 321 -15.21 -1.30 5.91
N PHE A 322 -15.03 -0.22 6.70
CA PHE A 322 -13.95 -0.11 7.68
C PHE A 322 -14.31 -0.96 8.92
N PRO A 323 -13.53 -1.99 9.25
CA PRO A 323 -13.75 -2.73 10.49
C PRO A 323 -13.46 -1.82 11.68
N GLU A 324 -14.31 -1.86 12.71
CA GLU A 324 -14.03 -1.21 13.99
C GLU A 324 -12.71 -1.69 14.54
N ALA A 325 -11.94 -0.82 15.19
CA ALA A 325 -10.59 -1.11 15.70
C ALA A 325 -10.52 -2.37 16.57
N GLU A 326 -11.62 -2.74 17.24
CA GLU A 326 -11.75 -3.95 18.05
C GLU A 326 -11.71 -5.25 17.21
N LYS A 327 -12.24 -5.23 15.99
CA LYS A 327 -12.19 -6.38 15.07
C LYS A 327 -10.80 -6.60 14.48
N TRP A 328 -9.97 -5.55 14.43
CA TRP A 328 -8.57 -5.65 14.02
C TRP A 328 -7.73 -6.42 15.04
N ALA A 329 -7.98 -6.19 16.34
CA ALA A 329 -7.28 -6.87 17.42
C ALA A 329 -7.57 -8.39 17.44
N GLU A 330 -8.79 -8.81 17.10
CA GLU A 330 -9.15 -10.22 17.00
C GLU A 330 -8.51 -10.92 15.80
N HIS A 331 -8.41 -10.25 14.64
CA HIS A 331 -7.74 -10.81 13.46
C HIS A 331 -6.23 -10.98 13.67
N ILE A 332 -5.57 -9.99 14.27
CA ILE A 332 -4.15 -10.04 14.62
C ILE A 332 -3.90 -11.12 15.70
N ALA A 333 -4.78 -11.27 16.68
CA ALA A 333 -4.66 -12.29 17.72
C ALA A 333 -4.77 -13.72 17.16
N ILE A 334 -5.58 -13.94 16.12
CA ILE A 334 -5.72 -15.24 15.44
C ILE A 334 -4.46 -15.55 14.60
N GLU A 335 -3.88 -14.58 13.92
CA GLU A 335 -2.63 -14.76 13.15
C GLU A 335 -1.41 -14.96 14.07
N THR A 336 -1.34 -14.26 15.22
CA THR A 336 -0.24 -14.42 16.19
C THR A 336 -0.34 -15.72 16.97
N ALA A 337 -1.53 -16.21 17.27
CA ALA A 337 -1.73 -17.51 17.93
C ALA A 337 -1.30 -18.70 17.03
N ASP A 338 -1.43 -18.58 15.70
CA ASP A 338 -0.95 -19.59 14.76
C ASP A 338 0.59 -19.56 14.55
N VAL A 339 1.26 -18.45 14.85
CA VAL A 339 2.72 -18.29 14.71
C VAL A 339 3.46 -18.60 16.03
N THR A 340 2.88 -18.30 17.20
CA THR A 340 3.52 -18.47 18.50
C THR A 340 3.37 -19.88 19.09
N GLY A 341 2.53 -20.74 18.54
CA GLY A 341 2.43 -22.15 18.93
C GLY A 341 3.65 -23.04 18.61
N ARG A 342 4.80 -22.46 18.26
CA ARG A 342 6.03 -23.20 17.89
C ARG A 342 7.17 -23.16 18.90
N ASN A 343 6.99 -22.55 20.08
CA ASN A 343 8.08 -22.52 21.07
C ASN A 343 7.56 -22.83 22.50
N GLU A 344 6.96 -23.99 22.72
CA GLU A 344 6.95 -24.64 24.04
C GLU A 344 6.61 -26.11 23.84
N ASN A 345 7.68 -26.92 23.56
CA ASN A 345 7.94 -28.25 24.10
C ASN A 345 9.28 -28.76 23.54
#